data_2fdef0fb97d7d0c7496783b955aedae0
#
_entry.id   2fdef0fb97d7d0c7496783b955aedae0
#
_cell.length_a   1.000
_cell.length_b   1.000
_cell.length_c   1.000
_cell.angle_alpha   90.00
_cell.angle_beta   90.00
_cell.angle_gamma   90.00
#
_symmetry.space_group_name_H-M   'P 1'
#
loop_
_entity.id
_entity.type
_entity.pdbx_description
1 polymer ?
#
loop_
_entity_poly.entity_id
_entity_poly.type
_entity_poly.pdbx_seq_one_letter_code
_entity_poly.pdbx_strand_id
1 'polypeptide(L)'
;VGVANSLLANELFMMKGLFLKKINAQLAGNVIIKKINFQVSSKIKNQLQDFKDDEAEKEELITYNKPCSKCGVIVQSNNDLCDVCSREEKNILKYKIAELLKVQPWLKFEECQTYYKCDRIIFNAVKDNLQNTFFEKVRLNTADEFDCQMAVMFLTGKAPEEINDKIYENSLAYLRRNQSVFTSGIRLHGKK
;
A
#
# COMPACT_ATOMS: atom_id res chain seq x y z
N VAL A 1 30.12 12.95 1.43
CA VAL A 1 29.73 11.88 2.35
C VAL A 1 29.57 10.61 1.55
N GLY A 2 30.30 9.54 1.90
CA GLY A 2 30.15 8.22 1.32
C GLY A 2 28.96 7.49 1.89
N VAL A 3 28.26 6.68 1.08
CA VAL A 3 27.13 5.84 1.49
C VAL A 3 27.24 4.44 0.86
N ALA A 4 26.63 3.43 1.51
CA ALA A 4 26.81 2.03 1.16
C ALA A 4 26.12 1.63 -0.16
N ASN A 5 25.01 2.26 -0.52
CA ASN A 5 24.23 1.93 -1.73
C ASN A 5 23.50 3.15 -2.30
N SER A 6 22.99 3.00 -3.53
CA SER A 6 22.31 4.06 -4.27
C SER A 6 20.94 4.45 -3.68
N LEU A 7 20.22 3.49 -3.10
CA LEU A 7 18.93 3.75 -2.47
C LEU A 7 19.10 4.70 -1.27
N LEU A 8 20.06 4.38 -0.40
CA LEU A 8 20.39 5.23 0.74
C LEU A 8 20.90 6.61 0.30
N ALA A 9 21.68 6.69 -0.80
CA ALA A 9 22.12 7.96 -1.36
C ALA A 9 20.96 8.85 -1.78
N ASN A 10 19.92 8.29 -2.39
CA ASN A 10 18.72 9.01 -2.81
C ASN A 10 17.88 9.48 -1.61
N GLU A 11 17.67 8.63 -0.61
CA GLU A 11 16.95 9.02 0.60
C GLU A 11 17.63 10.16 1.35
N LEU A 12 18.95 10.07 1.54
CA LEU A 12 19.73 11.12 2.17
C LEU A 12 19.77 12.41 1.34
N PHE A 13 19.73 12.28 0.00
CA PHE A 13 19.64 13.45 -0.88
C PHE A 13 18.31 14.21 -0.68
N MET A 14 17.20 13.50 -0.53
CA MET A 14 15.90 14.14 -0.22
C MET A 14 15.91 14.86 1.13
N MET A 15 16.68 14.36 2.11
CA MET A 15 16.81 14.94 3.44
C MET A 15 17.94 15.98 3.57
N LYS A 16 18.64 16.29 2.49
CA LYS A 16 19.83 17.15 2.46
C LYS A 16 19.65 18.51 3.16
N GLY A 17 18.50 19.14 2.97
CA GLY A 17 18.17 20.43 3.58
C GLY A 17 18.09 20.38 5.11
N LEU A 18 17.52 19.28 5.64
CA LEU A 18 17.42 19.05 7.08
C LEU A 18 18.80 18.80 7.70
N PHE A 19 19.66 18.03 7.03
CA PHE A 19 21.04 17.80 7.48
C PHE A 19 21.86 19.07 7.51
N LEU A 20 21.79 19.89 6.45
CA LEU A 20 22.50 21.18 6.41
C LEU A 20 22.08 22.09 7.57
N LYS A 21 20.79 22.19 7.85
CA LYS A 21 20.28 23.00 8.98
C LYS A 21 20.78 22.48 10.32
N LYS A 22 20.70 21.17 10.58
CA LYS A 22 21.14 20.57 11.85
C LYS A 22 22.63 20.67 12.04
N ILE A 23 23.46 20.42 11.04
CA ILE A 23 24.91 20.47 11.11
C ILE A 23 25.36 21.93 11.35
N ASN A 24 24.81 22.89 10.59
CA ASN A 24 25.17 24.29 10.75
C ASN A 24 24.72 24.86 12.12
N ALA A 25 23.62 24.36 12.68
CA ALA A 25 23.21 24.73 14.02
C ALA A 25 24.18 24.23 15.10
N GLN A 26 24.82 23.08 14.91
CA GLN A 26 25.80 22.51 15.84
C GLN A 26 27.20 23.15 15.71
N LEU A 27 27.55 23.68 14.54
CA LEU A 27 28.86 24.30 14.28
C LEU A 27 28.99 25.72 14.86
N ALA A 28 28.00 26.20 15.57
CA ALA A 28 28.01 27.46 16.36
C ALA A 28 28.59 28.69 15.60
N GLY A 29 28.41 28.76 14.29
CA GLY A 29 28.76 29.95 13.49
C GLY A 29 30.20 30.05 13.01
N ASN A 30 31.12 29.21 13.46
CA ASN A 30 32.55 29.29 13.06
C ASN A 30 32.79 28.76 11.63
N VAL A 31 31.95 27.85 11.16
CA VAL A 31 32.02 27.27 9.82
C VAL A 31 30.58 27.04 9.30
N ILE A 32 30.31 27.45 8.06
CA ILE A 32 29.02 27.21 7.42
C ILE A 32 29.21 26.22 6.29
N ILE A 33 28.58 25.06 6.40
CA ILE A 33 28.52 24.08 5.31
C ILE A 33 27.42 24.49 4.33
N LYS A 34 27.80 24.83 3.10
CA LYS A 34 26.89 25.27 2.04
C LYS A 34 26.31 24.10 1.24
N LYS A 35 27.03 22.97 1.15
CA LYS A 35 26.65 21.85 0.28
C LYS A 35 27.10 20.51 0.86
N ILE A 36 26.22 19.53 0.84
CA ILE A 36 26.55 18.13 1.12
C ILE A 36 26.30 17.33 -0.16
N ASN A 37 27.25 16.50 -0.54
CA ASN A 37 27.11 15.53 -1.63
C ASN A 37 27.15 14.11 -1.05
N PHE A 38 26.22 13.27 -1.46
CA PHE A 38 26.19 11.86 -1.11
C PHE A 38 26.68 11.06 -2.33
N GLN A 39 27.66 10.19 -2.14
CA GLN A 39 28.23 9.35 -3.19
C GLN A 39 28.30 7.91 -2.73
N VAL A 40 27.93 6.97 -3.61
CA VAL A 40 28.10 5.55 -3.32
C VAL A 40 29.59 5.24 -3.31
N SER A 41 30.10 4.66 -2.21
CA SER A 41 31.50 4.34 -2.04
C SER A 41 31.68 2.86 -1.69
N SER A 42 32.42 2.14 -2.51
CA SER A 42 32.77 0.75 -2.26
C SER A 42 33.63 0.56 -1.02
N LYS A 43 34.41 1.58 -0.62
CA LYS A 43 35.22 1.54 0.61
C LYS A 43 34.39 1.44 1.87
N ILE A 44 33.18 2.03 1.90
CA ILE A 44 32.29 1.95 3.05
C ILE A 44 31.65 0.56 3.17
N LYS A 45 31.41 -0.13 2.04
CA LYS A 45 30.97 -1.52 2.08
C LYS A 45 31.98 -2.40 2.84
N ASN A 46 33.25 -2.21 2.60
CA ASN A 46 34.31 -2.99 3.23
C ASN A 46 34.45 -2.63 4.72
N GLN A 47 34.36 -1.34 5.08
CA GLN A 47 34.42 -0.89 6.48
C GLN A 47 33.20 -1.35 7.31
N LEU A 48 32.03 -1.47 6.69
CA LEU A 48 30.84 -2.02 7.38
C LEU A 48 30.92 -3.55 7.57
N GLN A 49 31.75 -4.23 6.79
CA GLN A 49 32.06 -5.65 7.01
C GLN A 49 33.01 -5.84 8.19
N ASP A 50 33.98 -4.93 8.39
CA ASP A 50 34.95 -5.00 9.52
C ASP A 50 34.30 -4.74 10.89
N PHE A 51 33.13 -4.07 10.95
CA PHE A 51 32.38 -3.85 12.20
C PHE A 51 31.41 -4.99 12.56
N LYS A 52 31.31 -6.05 11.75
CA LYS A 52 30.42 -7.18 11.99
C LYS A 52 31.09 -8.37 12.69
N ASP A 53 32.38 -8.27 13.02
CA ASP A 53 33.14 -9.41 13.53
C ASP A 53 33.20 -9.51 15.07
N ASP A 54 32.52 -8.63 15.80
CA ASP A 54 32.33 -8.79 17.23
C ASP A 54 30.94 -9.38 17.53
N GLU A 55 30.93 -10.70 17.71
CA GLU A 55 29.88 -11.50 18.38
C GLU A 55 28.43 -11.32 17.92
N ALA A 56 28.16 -11.36 16.64
CA ALA A 56 26.89 -11.89 16.17
C ALA A 56 27.08 -13.38 15.92
N GLU A 57 26.38 -14.23 16.68
CA GLU A 57 26.16 -15.63 16.35
C GLU A 57 25.98 -15.74 14.84
N LYS A 58 26.83 -16.55 14.18
CA LYS A 58 26.64 -16.92 12.79
C LYS A 58 25.28 -17.61 12.72
N GLU A 59 24.22 -16.84 12.48
CA GLU A 59 23.04 -17.42 11.87
C GLU A 59 23.55 -18.03 10.56
N GLU A 60 23.74 -19.34 10.55
CA GLU A 60 23.95 -20.08 9.33
C GLU A 60 22.81 -19.65 8.41
N LEU A 61 23.15 -18.92 7.33
CA LEU A 61 22.26 -18.65 6.23
C LEU A 61 21.88 -20.02 5.65
N ILE A 62 20.84 -20.61 6.23
CA ILE A 62 20.24 -21.83 5.71
C ILE A 62 19.65 -21.42 4.36
N THR A 63 20.43 -21.63 3.31
CA THR A 63 19.97 -21.45 1.93
C THR A 63 18.97 -22.55 1.63
N TYR A 64 17.70 -22.26 1.87
CA TYR A 64 16.61 -23.17 1.48
C TYR A 64 16.50 -23.13 -0.05
N ASN A 65 17.14 -24.11 -0.71
CA ASN A 65 16.97 -24.36 -2.14
C ASN A 65 15.93 -25.47 -2.31
N LYS A 66 14.63 -25.10 -2.29
CA LYS A 66 13.58 -26.09 -2.56
C LYS A 66 12.79 -25.69 -3.81
N PRO A 67 12.25 -26.67 -4.56
CA PRO A 67 11.41 -26.37 -5.71
C PRO A 67 10.06 -25.80 -5.23
N CYS A 68 9.57 -24.80 -5.92
CA CYS A 68 8.22 -24.28 -5.75
C CYS A 68 7.21 -25.41 -5.99
N SER A 69 6.29 -25.62 -5.06
CA SER A 69 5.29 -26.70 -5.14
C SER A 69 4.34 -26.57 -6.36
N LYS A 70 4.24 -25.38 -6.96
CA LYS A 70 3.34 -25.11 -8.10
C LYS A 70 4.05 -25.13 -9.46
N CYS A 71 5.23 -24.55 -9.58
CA CYS A 71 5.91 -24.40 -10.89
C CYS A 71 7.30 -25.05 -10.94
N GLY A 72 7.82 -25.63 -9.85
CA GLY A 72 9.10 -26.31 -9.81
C GLY A 72 10.35 -25.40 -9.79
N VAL A 73 10.21 -24.10 -9.92
CA VAL A 73 11.35 -23.16 -9.87
C VAL A 73 11.97 -23.19 -8.48
N ILE A 74 13.31 -23.22 -8.41
CA ILE A 74 14.04 -23.22 -7.14
C ILE A 74 13.82 -21.91 -6.41
N VAL A 75 13.36 -22.00 -5.15
CA VAL A 75 13.05 -20.86 -4.28
C VAL A 75 14.11 -20.79 -3.19
N GLN A 76 14.73 -19.61 -3.04
CA GLN A 76 15.70 -19.30 -1.98
C GLN A 76 15.00 -18.72 -0.74
N SER A 77 13.92 -19.33 -0.31
CA SER A 77 13.17 -18.89 0.85
C SER A 77 12.55 -20.09 1.57
N ASN A 78 12.10 -19.88 2.80
CA ASN A 78 11.39 -20.89 3.56
C ASN A 78 9.94 -21.13 3.06
N ASN A 79 9.49 -20.37 2.07
CA ASN A 79 8.15 -20.47 1.50
C ASN A 79 8.03 -21.66 0.53
N ASP A 80 6.87 -22.28 0.48
CA ASP A 80 6.59 -23.40 -0.44
C ASP A 80 6.34 -22.94 -1.87
N LEU A 81 6.06 -21.66 -2.06
CA LEU A 81 5.76 -21.03 -3.35
C LEU A 81 6.82 -19.99 -3.69
N CYS A 82 7.17 -19.88 -4.96
CA CYS A 82 7.92 -18.74 -5.48
C CYS A 82 7.06 -17.47 -5.45
N ASP A 83 7.71 -16.30 -5.52
CA ASP A 83 7.01 -15.00 -5.44
C ASP A 83 5.94 -14.83 -6.53
N VAL A 84 6.16 -15.39 -7.72
CA VAL A 84 5.20 -15.33 -8.83
C VAL A 84 3.96 -16.15 -8.49
N CYS A 85 4.11 -17.41 -8.08
CA CYS A 85 2.99 -18.28 -7.73
C CYS A 85 2.26 -17.79 -6.49
N SER A 86 2.96 -17.27 -5.49
CA SER A 86 2.37 -16.65 -4.30
C SER A 86 1.53 -15.42 -4.66
N ARG A 87 2.02 -14.58 -5.58
CA ARG A 87 1.27 -13.40 -6.08
C ARG A 87 0.03 -13.83 -6.86
N GLU A 88 0.14 -14.85 -7.69
CA GLU A 88 -0.99 -15.39 -8.45
C GLU A 88 -2.08 -15.91 -7.52
N GLU A 89 -1.74 -16.69 -6.50
CA GLU A 89 -2.70 -17.18 -5.51
C GLU A 89 -3.39 -16.05 -4.74
N LYS A 90 -2.62 -15.04 -4.34
CA LYS A 90 -3.19 -13.84 -3.70
C LYS A 90 -4.15 -13.09 -4.63
N ASN A 91 -3.85 -13.02 -5.94
CA ASN A 91 -4.73 -12.37 -6.91
C ASN A 91 -6.02 -13.17 -7.15
N ILE A 92 -5.92 -14.50 -7.23
CA ILE A 92 -7.09 -15.38 -7.31
C ILE A 92 -7.97 -15.21 -6.07
N LEU A 93 -7.36 -15.17 -4.89
CA LEU A 93 -8.08 -14.96 -3.63
C LEU A 93 -8.79 -13.60 -3.60
N LYS A 94 -8.09 -12.52 -4.01
CA LYS A 94 -8.68 -11.18 -4.12
C LYS A 94 -9.88 -11.16 -5.06
N TYR A 95 -9.77 -11.83 -6.21
CA TYR A 95 -10.87 -11.95 -7.17
C TYR A 95 -12.08 -12.66 -6.54
N LYS A 96 -11.87 -13.79 -5.86
CA LYS A 96 -12.96 -14.53 -5.18
C LYS A 96 -13.65 -13.69 -4.11
N ILE A 97 -12.88 -12.94 -3.32
CA ILE A 97 -13.43 -12.03 -2.30
C ILE A 97 -14.21 -10.90 -2.98
N ALA A 98 -13.72 -10.36 -4.09
CA ALA A 98 -14.42 -9.31 -4.83
C ALA A 98 -15.77 -9.78 -5.37
N GLU A 99 -15.83 -11.00 -5.96
CA GLU A 99 -17.08 -11.59 -6.41
C GLU A 99 -18.08 -11.81 -5.25
N LEU A 100 -17.60 -12.28 -4.10
CA LEU A 100 -18.43 -12.43 -2.92
C LEU A 100 -18.98 -11.07 -2.42
N LEU A 101 -18.15 -10.04 -2.38
CA LEU A 101 -18.54 -8.69 -1.98
C LEU A 101 -19.46 -7.98 -2.98
N LYS A 102 -19.45 -8.37 -4.25
CA LYS A 102 -20.45 -7.90 -5.23
C LYS A 102 -21.85 -8.47 -4.97
N VAL A 103 -21.92 -9.66 -4.40
CA VAL A 103 -23.20 -10.29 -4.01
C VAL A 103 -23.63 -9.83 -2.63
N GLN A 104 -22.69 -9.64 -1.70
CA GLN A 104 -22.93 -9.28 -0.31
C GLN A 104 -22.02 -8.12 0.12
N PRO A 105 -22.30 -6.87 -0.29
CA PRO A 105 -21.47 -5.70 0.03
C PRO A 105 -21.34 -5.40 1.53
N TRP A 106 -22.33 -5.78 2.31
CA TRP A 106 -22.37 -5.61 3.76
C TRP A 106 -21.56 -6.65 4.54
N LEU A 107 -21.01 -7.66 3.86
CA LEU A 107 -20.26 -8.75 4.49
C LEU A 107 -19.11 -8.22 5.34
N LYS A 108 -18.95 -8.79 6.54
CA LYS A 108 -17.85 -8.50 7.47
C LYS A 108 -16.70 -9.48 7.27
N PHE A 109 -15.52 -9.10 7.76
CA PHE A 109 -14.32 -9.93 7.65
C PHE A 109 -14.50 -11.32 8.27
N GLU A 110 -15.11 -11.36 9.46
CA GLU A 110 -15.34 -12.60 10.21
C GLU A 110 -16.24 -13.58 9.43
N GLU A 111 -17.24 -13.05 8.74
CA GLU A 111 -18.13 -13.84 7.89
C GLU A 111 -17.42 -14.27 6.60
N CYS A 112 -16.57 -13.41 6.02
CA CYS A 112 -15.78 -13.77 4.83
C CYS A 112 -14.86 -14.96 5.11
N GLN A 113 -14.34 -15.09 6.34
CA GLN A 113 -13.45 -16.19 6.73
C GLN A 113 -14.14 -17.57 6.69
N THR A 114 -15.48 -17.61 6.75
CA THR A 114 -16.22 -18.88 6.59
C THR A 114 -16.18 -19.38 5.14
N TYR A 115 -15.99 -18.48 4.17
CA TYR A 115 -15.90 -18.83 2.75
C TYR A 115 -14.45 -18.96 2.28
N TYR A 116 -13.58 -18.03 2.70
CA TYR A 116 -12.18 -17.97 2.25
C TYR A 116 -11.25 -17.61 3.41
N LYS A 117 -10.20 -18.42 3.61
CA LYS A 117 -9.11 -18.05 4.53
C LYS A 117 -8.32 -16.89 3.90
N CYS A 118 -8.45 -15.71 4.47
CA CYS A 118 -7.71 -14.53 4.03
C CYS A 118 -7.29 -13.67 5.22
N ASP A 119 -6.26 -12.83 5.00
CA ASP A 119 -5.86 -11.83 5.97
C ASP A 119 -6.82 -10.63 5.93
N ARG A 120 -7.04 -9.99 7.08
CA ARG A 120 -7.87 -8.78 7.19
C ARG A 120 -7.39 -7.67 6.24
N ILE A 121 -6.07 -7.56 6.03
CA ILE A 121 -5.48 -6.58 5.11
C ILE A 121 -5.95 -6.82 3.68
N ILE A 122 -5.95 -8.08 3.21
CA ILE A 122 -6.40 -8.44 1.86
C ILE A 122 -7.90 -8.16 1.72
N PHE A 123 -8.71 -8.56 2.70
CA PHE A 123 -10.15 -8.32 2.70
C PHE A 123 -10.47 -6.83 2.63
N ASN A 124 -9.89 -6.01 3.52
CA ASN A 124 -10.12 -4.58 3.55
C ASN A 124 -9.67 -3.92 2.24
N ALA A 125 -8.49 -4.27 1.72
CA ALA A 125 -8.00 -3.70 0.45
C ALA A 125 -8.95 -3.98 -0.73
N VAL A 126 -9.57 -5.18 -0.79
CA VAL A 126 -10.55 -5.51 -1.82
C VAL A 126 -11.86 -4.75 -1.60
N LYS A 127 -12.34 -4.70 -0.33
CA LYS A 127 -13.58 -3.99 0.03
C LYS A 127 -13.46 -2.51 -0.25
N ASP A 128 -12.36 -1.86 0.17
CA ASP A 128 -12.11 -0.43 -0.05
C ASP A 128 -12.02 -0.09 -1.56
N ASN A 129 -11.39 -0.96 -2.35
CA ASN A 129 -11.30 -0.77 -3.80
C ASN A 129 -12.67 -0.81 -4.47
N LEU A 130 -13.51 -1.81 -4.15
CA LEU A 130 -14.87 -1.90 -4.66
C LEU A 130 -15.72 -0.72 -4.19
N GLN A 131 -15.68 -0.40 -2.91
CA GLN A 131 -16.37 0.73 -2.32
C GLN A 131 -16.03 2.03 -3.03
N ASN A 132 -14.73 2.31 -3.22
CA ASN A 132 -14.28 3.50 -3.92
C ASN A 132 -14.78 3.55 -5.37
N THR A 133 -14.77 2.42 -6.08
CA THR A 133 -15.25 2.32 -7.46
C THR A 133 -16.73 2.76 -7.56
N PHE A 134 -17.60 2.24 -6.68
CA PHE A 134 -19.02 2.61 -6.70
C PHE A 134 -19.24 4.05 -6.21
N PHE A 135 -18.50 4.49 -5.18
CA PHE A 135 -18.60 5.86 -4.68
C PHE A 135 -18.18 6.89 -5.74
N GLU A 136 -17.13 6.62 -6.51
CA GLU A 136 -16.69 7.50 -7.59
C GLU A 136 -17.75 7.61 -8.69
N LYS A 137 -18.38 6.52 -9.10
CA LYS A 137 -19.47 6.56 -10.07
C LYS A 137 -20.63 7.44 -9.60
N VAL A 138 -21.04 7.33 -8.33
CA VAL A 138 -22.08 8.16 -7.74
C VAL A 138 -21.67 9.64 -7.72
N ARG A 139 -20.41 9.92 -7.32
CA ARG A 139 -19.88 11.30 -7.28
C ARG A 139 -19.80 11.94 -8.65
N LEU A 140 -19.40 11.17 -9.66
CA LEU A 140 -19.28 11.63 -11.04
C LEU A 140 -20.63 11.67 -11.78
N ASN A 141 -21.71 11.26 -11.13
CA ASN A 141 -23.05 11.14 -11.69
C ASN A 141 -23.11 10.22 -12.93
N THR A 142 -22.27 9.18 -12.93
CA THR A 142 -22.21 8.13 -13.97
C THR A 142 -22.77 6.80 -13.47
N ALA A 143 -23.22 6.74 -12.21
CA ALA A 143 -23.78 5.56 -11.58
C ALA A 143 -25.17 5.24 -12.15
N ASP A 144 -25.41 4.00 -12.50
CA ASP A 144 -26.75 3.46 -12.73
C ASP A 144 -27.45 3.12 -11.41
N GLU A 145 -28.67 2.55 -11.49
CA GLU A 145 -29.42 2.17 -10.29
C GLU A 145 -28.72 1.11 -9.46
N PHE A 146 -28.12 0.11 -10.13
CA PHE A 146 -27.35 -0.95 -9.46
C PHE A 146 -26.10 -0.37 -8.74
N ASP A 147 -25.34 0.50 -9.39
CA ASP A 147 -24.18 1.17 -8.81
C ASP A 147 -24.59 2.01 -7.57
N CYS A 148 -25.74 2.68 -7.63
CA CYS A 148 -26.27 3.44 -6.49
C CYS A 148 -26.65 2.54 -5.32
N GLN A 149 -27.33 1.42 -5.57
CA GLN A 149 -27.67 0.45 -4.54
C GLN A 149 -26.41 -0.14 -3.88
N MET A 150 -25.42 -0.56 -4.69
CA MET A 150 -24.14 -1.05 -4.21
C MET A 150 -23.42 -0.02 -3.34
N ALA A 151 -23.37 1.22 -3.78
CA ALA A 151 -22.74 2.31 -3.02
C ALA A 151 -23.41 2.50 -1.65
N VAL A 152 -24.72 2.47 -1.60
CA VAL A 152 -25.48 2.60 -0.32
C VAL A 152 -25.23 1.40 0.60
N MET A 153 -25.23 0.17 0.09
CA MET A 153 -24.92 -1.03 0.88
C MET A 153 -23.49 -1.00 1.42
N PHE A 154 -22.51 -0.61 0.63
CA PHE A 154 -21.12 -0.46 1.09
C PHE A 154 -20.98 0.65 2.15
N LEU A 155 -21.67 1.78 1.98
CA LEU A 155 -21.61 2.91 2.92
C LEU A 155 -22.24 2.57 4.26
N THR A 156 -23.40 1.92 4.23
CA THR A 156 -24.18 1.63 5.44
C THR A 156 -23.80 0.32 6.11
N GLY A 157 -23.20 -0.62 5.37
CA GLY A 157 -22.92 -1.97 5.83
C GLY A 157 -24.22 -2.77 6.12
N LYS A 158 -25.33 -2.42 5.48
CA LYS A 158 -26.65 -3.02 5.67
C LYS A 158 -27.06 -3.86 4.47
N ALA A 159 -27.83 -4.92 4.75
CA ALA A 159 -28.46 -5.70 3.71
C ALA A 159 -29.61 -4.92 3.03
N PRO A 160 -29.99 -5.25 1.79
CA PRO A 160 -31.03 -4.53 1.06
C PRO A 160 -32.33 -4.37 1.83
N GLU A 161 -32.74 -5.39 2.58
CA GLU A 161 -33.98 -5.42 3.37
C GLU A 161 -33.98 -4.42 4.55
N GLU A 162 -32.80 -3.99 4.98
CA GLU A 162 -32.62 -3.03 6.07
C GLU A 162 -32.51 -1.58 5.56
N ILE A 163 -32.51 -1.37 4.24
CA ILE A 163 -32.37 -0.07 3.60
C ILE A 163 -33.75 0.42 3.16
N ASN A 164 -34.27 1.39 3.90
CA ASN A 164 -35.49 2.11 3.49
C ASN A 164 -35.15 3.32 2.62
N ASP A 165 -36.17 3.89 1.95
CA ASP A 165 -36.01 5.04 1.01
C ASP A 165 -35.26 6.21 1.66
N LYS A 166 -35.53 6.51 2.93
CA LYS A 166 -34.86 7.60 3.65
C LYS A 166 -33.37 7.35 3.84
N ILE A 167 -32.96 6.10 4.18
CA ILE A 167 -31.55 5.72 4.29
C ILE A 167 -30.90 5.83 2.92
N TYR A 168 -31.57 5.33 1.88
CA TYR A 168 -31.08 5.34 0.51
C TYR A 168 -30.81 6.76 0.02
N GLU A 169 -31.80 7.65 0.09
CA GLU A 169 -31.68 9.04 -0.36
C GLU A 169 -30.61 9.82 0.43
N ASN A 170 -30.60 9.67 1.77
CA ASN A 170 -29.60 10.33 2.61
C ASN A 170 -28.16 9.87 2.30
N SER A 171 -27.99 8.60 2.03
CA SER A 171 -26.69 8.01 1.70
C SER A 171 -26.18 8.53 0.35
N LEU A 172 -27.03 8.59 -0.67
CA LEU A 172 -26.68 9.14 -1.97
C LEU A 172 -26.41 10.66 -1.89
N ALA A 173 -27.21 11.39 -1.13
CA ALA A 173 -26.98 12.82 -0.90
C ALA A 173 -25.63 13.06 -0.19
N TYR A 174 -25.28 12.24 0.78
CA TYR A 174 -23.99 12.29 1.46
C TYR A 174 -22.82 12.05 0.48
N LEU A 175 -22.89 11.00 -0.34
CA LEU A 175 -21.86 10.69 -1.33
C LEU A 175 -21.68 11.81 -2.36
N ARG A 176 -22.78 12.41 -2.84
CA ARG A 176 -22.76 13.52 -3.81
C ARG A 176 -22.19 14.81 -3.22
N ARG A 177 -22.45 15.13 -1.95
CA ARG A 177 -21.91 16.32 -1.26
C ARG A 177 -20.40 16.27 -1.07
N ASN A 178 -19.84 15.10 -0.87
CA ASN A 178 -18.41 14.91 -0.64
C ASN A 178 -17.56 14.89 -1.93
N GLN A 179 -18.08 15.45 -3.02
CA GLN A 179 -17.30 15.65 -4.27
C GLN A 179 -16.07 16.55 -4.08
N SER A 180 -16.09 17.47 -3.11
CA SER A 180 -15.16 18.60 -3.05
C SER A 180 -13.79 18.28 -2.41
N VAL A 181 -13.63 17.14 -1.75
CA VAL A 181 -12.41 16.88 -0.97
C VAL A 181 -11.27 16.31 -1.82
N PHE A 182 -11.54 15.65 -2.96
CA PHE A 182 -10.52 15.02 -3.81
C PHE A 182 -10.22 15.72 -5.14
N THR A 183 -11.07 16.63 -5.61
CA THR A 183 -10.84 17.35 -6.88
C THR A 183 -10.00 18.62 -6.76
N SER A 184 -9.65 19.04 -5.54
CA SER A 184 -8.81 20.22 -5.31
C SER A 184 -7.31 20.02 -5.61
N GLY A 185 -6.88 18.81 -6.00
CA GLY A 185 -5.47 18.49 -6.28
C GLY A 185 -5.03 18.59 -7.74
N ILE A 186 -5.97 18.67 -8.71
CA ILE A 186 -5.61 18.72 -10.13
C ILE A 186 -6.13 20.04 -10.74
N ARG A 187 -5.44 21.16 -10.46
CA ARG A 187 -5.53 22.33 -11.31
C ARG A 187 -4.75 22.06 -12.58
N LEU A 188 -5.45 21.63 -13.63
CA LEU A 188 -4.93 21.71 -14.98
C LEU A 188 -4.74 23.20 -15.31
N HIS A 189 -3.49 23.66 -15.33
CA HIS A 189 -3.14 24.94 -15.92
C HIS A 189 -3.42 24.90 -17.43
N GLY A 190 -4.65 25.24 -17.80
CA GLY A 190 -4.99 25.58 -19.17
C GLY A 190 -4.29 26.89 -19.52
N LYS A 191 -3.26 26.83 -20.35
CA LYS A 191 -2.70 28.00 -21.02
C LYS A 191 -3.73 28.54 -22.02
N LYS A 192 -4.07 29.84 -21.87
CA LYS A 192 -4.53 30.64 -22.99
C LYS A 192 -3.34 31.00 -23.86
#